data_d26f6e6deb04f7e900aa41c9e2aa89e9
#
_entry.id   d26f6e6deb04f7e900aa41c9e2aa89e9
#
_cell.length_a   1.000
_cell.length_b   1.000
_cell.length_c   1.000
_cell.angle_alpha   90.00
_cell.angle_beta   90.00
_cell.angle_gamma   90.00
#
_symmetry.space_group_name_H-M   'P 1'
#
loop_
_entity.id
_entity.type
_entity.pdbx_description
1 polymer ?
#
loop_
_entity_poly.entity_id
_entity_poly.type
_entity_poly.pdbx_seq_one_letter_code
_entity_poly.pdbx_strand_id
1 'polypeptide(L)'
;GLAISEKMRGQIRGLDMAQKNAQDGISLIQTAEGALNETHSILQRMRELVVQAGNTATQQPEDLQAIQDEITALKNEIGGMDGEKGIADRTQFNGKNLLDGTFTDQTFQIGANATQQVSLSINSMKATDIGADTDSDGEVDATVDSIDVTKFADTTFDDQLAIVDGAINMVSAERSKLGALQNRLEHTINNLGASSQNLTAAESRIRDVDYALAA
;
A
#
# COMPACT_ATOMS: atom_id res chain seq x y z
N GLY A 1 26.00 -38.01 -1.30
CA GLY A 1 25.64 -38.60 -0.14
C GLY A 1 25.19 -37.67 0.99
N LEU A 2 25.74 -37.89 2.15
CA LEU A 2 25.31 -37.18 3.36
C LEU A 2 25.54 -35.68 3.26
N ALA A 3 26.68 -35.22 2.70
CA ALA A 3 26.98 -33.82 2.53
C ALA A 3 25.99 -33.13 1.58
N ILE A 4 25.55 -33.81 0.53
CA ILE A 4 24.54 -33.32 -0.40
C ILE A 4 23.16 -33.23 0.31
N SER A 5 22.84 -34.25 1.09
CA SER A 5 21.59 -34.27 1.89
C SER A 5 21.53 -33.11 2.87
N GLU A 6 22.60 -32.80 3.59
CA GLU A 6 22.67 -31.67 4.51
C GLU A 6 22.56 -30.34 3.78
N LYS A 7 23.18 -30.19 2.61
CA LYS A 7 23.04 -28.98 1.78
C LYS A 7 21.62 -28.80 1.30
N MET A 8 20.97 -29.89 0.85
CA MET A 8 19.56 -29.83 0.40
C MET A 8 18.63 -29.47 1.54
N ARG A 9 18.82 -30.00 2.74
CA ARG A 9 18.04 -29.61 3.92
C ARG A 9 18.19 -28.13 4.24
N GLY A 10 19.40 -27.59 4.11
CA GLY A 10 19.66 -26.16 4.25
C GLY A 10 18.85 -25.32 3.25
N GLN A 11 18.81 -25.77 1.99
CA GLN A 11 18.02 -25.10 0.96
C GLN A 11 16.52 -25.19 1.22
N ILE A 12 16.02 -26.36 1.68
CA ILE A 12 14.62 -26.54 2.04
C ILE A 12 14.22 -25.55 3.12
N ARG A 13 15.04 -25.43 4.19
CA ARG A 13 14.76 -24.44 5.26
C ARG A 13 14.78 -23.02 4.72
N GLY A 14 15.68 -22.69 3.81
CA GLY A 14 15.74 -21.39 3.15
C GLY A 14 14.50 -21.11 2.32
N LEU A 15 14.01 -22.08 1.56
CA LEU A 15 12.79 -21.96 0.77
C LEU A 15 11.55 -21.79 1.65
N ASP A 16 11.47 -22.54 2.76
CA ASP A 16 10.36 -22.43 3.71
C ASP A 16 10.36 -21.05 4.37
N MET A 17 11.53 -20.52 4.72
CA MET A 17 11.64 -19.16 5.26
C MET A 17 11.26 -18.11 4.22
N ALA A 18 11.68 -18.28 2.97
CA ALA A 18 11.30 -17.38 1.88
C ALA A 18 9.77 -17.36 1.65
N GLN A 19 9.13 -18.54 1.75
CA GLN A 19 7.69 -18.65 1.65
C GLN A 19 6.99 -17.89 2.78
N LYS A 20 7.49 -18.01 4.00
CA LYS A 20 6.99 -17.24 5.14
C LYS A 20 7.18 -15.74 4.92
N ASN A 21 8.33 -15.33 4.42
CA ASN A 21 8.60 -13.92 4.12
C ASN A 21 7.62 -13.38 3.09
N ALA A 22 7.29 -14.15 2.06
CA ALA A 22 6.30 -13.77 1.06
C ALA A 22 4.89 -13.65 1.66
N GLN A 23 4.52 -14.53 2.58
CA GLN A 23 3.25 -14.45 3.33
C GLN A 23 3.20 -13.20 4.20
N ASP A 24 4.28 -12.84 4.87
CA ASP A 24 4.38 -11.61 5.65
C ASP A 24 4.21 -10.38 4.74
N GLY A 25 4.78 -10.42 3.55
CA GLY A 25 4.61 -9.38 2.53
C GLY A 25 3.16 -9.21 2.11
N ILE A 26 2.44 -10.31 1.90
CA ILE A 26 1.00 -10.28 1.57
C ILE A 26 0.20 -9.68 2.72
N SER A 27 0.48 -10.05 3.95
CA SER A 27 -0.20 -9.50 5.13
C SER A 27 0.01 -8.00 5.27
N LEU A 28 1.23 -7.51 5.03
CA LEU A 28 1.55 -6.09 5.01
C LEU A 28 0.76 -5.37 3.91
N ILE A 29 0.74 -5.93 2.71
CA ILE A 29 0.02 -5.36 1.56
C ILE A 29 -1.48 -5.29 1.86
N GLN A 30 -2.06 -6.33 2.44
CA GLN A 30 -3.49 -6.36 2.79
C GLN A 30 -3.81 -5.30 3.84
N THR A 31 -2.92 -5.06 4.79
CA THR A 31 -3.08 -3.98 5.78
C THR A 31 -3.11 -2.62 5.10
N ALA A 32 -2.16 -2.38 4.19
CA ALA A 32 -2.10 -1.13 3.42
C ALA A 32 -3.33 -0.96 2.52
N GLU A 33 -3.74 -2.01 1.80
CA GLU A 33 -4.92 -1.95 0.92
C GLU A 33 -6.21 -1.70 1.69
N GLY A 34 -6.39 -2.32 2.86
CA GLY A 34 -7.55 -2.07 3.71
C GLY A 34 -7.66 -0.62 4.13
N ALA A 35 -6.55 -0.02 4.52
CA ALA A 35 -6.48 1.39 4.88
C ALA A 35 -6.74 2.29 3.67
N LEU A 36 -6.17 1.96 2.50
CA LEU A 36 -6.38 2.73 1.26
C LEU A 36 -7.82 2.63 0.77
N ASN A 37 -8.50 1.51 0.99
CA ASN A 37 -9.93 1.39 0.68
C ASN A 37 -10.75 2.40 1.48
N GLU A 38 -10.44 2.58 2.76
CA GLU A 38 -11.09 3.60 3.60
C GLU A 38 -10.77 5.02 3.12
N THR A 39 -9.51 5.31 2.82
CA THR A 39 -9.09 6.60 2.26
C THR A 39 -9.83 6.89 0.95
N HIS A 40 -9.97 5.89 0.10
CA HIS A 40 -10.72 6.00 -1.15
C HIS A 40 -12.18 6.40 -0.90
N SER A 41 -12.84 5.74 0.04
CA SER A 41 -14.23 6.07 0.42
C SER A 41 -14.37 7.49 0.95
N ILE A 42 -13.41 7.93 1.76
CA ILE A 42 -13.37 9.31 2.28
C ILE A 42 -13.23 10.31 1.14
N LEU A 43 -12.35 10.07 0.20
CA LEU A 43 -12.17 10.96 -0.96
C LEU A 43 -13.40 11.01 -1.85
N GLN A 44 -14.12 9.91 -2.03
CA GLN A 44 -15.40 9.88 -2.74
C GLN A 44 -16.44 10.76 -2.03
N ARG A 45 -16.50 10.67 -0.72
CA ARG A 45 -17.38 11.54 0.08
C ARG A 45 -16.99 13.01 -0.05
N MET A 46 -15.68 13.31 -0.02
CA MET A 46 -15.21 14.68 -0.24
C MET A 46 -15.62 15.21 -1.61
N ARG A 47 -15.54 14.36 -2.64
CA ARG A 47 -15.99 14.72 -3.97
C ARG A 47 -17.47 15.10 -4.00
N GLU A 48 -18.31 14.29 -3.36
CA GLU A 48 -19.75 14.59 -3.24
C GLU A 48 -19.96 15.94 -2.58
N LEU A 49 -19.23 16.23 -1.51
CA LEU A 49 -19.35 17.49 -0.76
C LEU A 49 -18.90 18.69 -1.58
N VAL A 50 -17.82 18.57 -2.33
CA VAL A 50 -17.35 19.65 -3.21
C VAL A 50 -18.39 19.93 -4.29
N VAL A 51 -18.94 18.88 -4.92
CA VAL A 51 -19.99 19.03 -5.94
C VAL A 51 -21.26 19.68 -5.35
N GLN A 52 -21.66 19.27 -4.14
CA GLN A 52 -22.79 19.89 -3.45
C GLN A 52 -22.52 21.37 -3.21
N ALA A 53 -21.34 21.74 -2.74
CA ALA A 53 -20.95 23.12 -2.48
C ALA A 53 -20.92 23.96 -3.76
N GLY A 54 -20.64 23.32 -4.91
CA GLY A 54 -20.62 24.00 -6.21
C GLY A 54 -21.99 24.47 -6.69
N ASN A 55 -23.07 24.02 -6.07
CA ASN A 55 -24.42 24.50 -6.36
C ASN A 55 -24.67 25.87 -5.69
N THR A 56 -23.90 26.87 -6.10
CA THR A 56 -23.86 28.19 -5.47
C THR A 56 -25.21 28.94 -5.56
N ALA A 57 -26.06 28.59 -6.52
CA ALA A 57 -27.37 29.21 -6.68
C ALA A 57 -28.29 28.97 -5.49
N THR A 58 -28.09 27.89 -4.74
CA THR A 58 -28.96 27.50 -3.62
C THR A 58 -28.24 27.43 -2.28
N GLN A 59 -26.93 27.65 -2.25
CA GLN A 59 -26.13 27.55 -1.03
C GLN A 59 -25.97 28.91 -0.37
N GLN A 60 -26.21 28.96 0.92
CA GLN A 60 -25.92 30.11 1.76
C GLN A 60 -24.56 29.97 2.41
N PRO A 61 -23.93 31.06 2.91
CA PRO A 61 -22.63 30.94 3.58
C PRO A 61 -22.59 29.94 4.72
N GLU A 62 -23.67 29.82 5.48
CA GLU A 62 -23.79 28.86 6.59
C GLU A 62 -23.81 27.43 6.08
N ASP A 63 -24.44 27.19 4.91
CA ASP A 63 -24.48 25.88 4.27
C ASP A 63 -23.06 25.46 3.81
N LEU A 64 -22.35 26.39 3.20
CA LEU A 64 -20.96 26.13 2.76
C LEU A 64 -20.04 25.87 3.95
N GLN A 65 -20.23 26.59 5.07
CA GLN A 65 -19.41 26.36 6.27
C GLN A 65 -19.70 24.96 6.86
N ALA A 66 -20.95 24.53 6.87
CA ALA A 66 -21.30 23.19 7.34
C ALA A 66 -20.68 22.09 6.47
N ILE A 67 -20.67 22.29 5.14
CA ILE A 67 -20.01 21.37 4.22
C ILE A 67 -18.49 21.36 4.49
N GLN A 68 -17.89 22.54 4.67
CA GLN A 68 -16.45 22.64 4.95
C GLN A 68 -16.09 21.99 6.29
N ASP A 69 -16.93 22.07 7.29
CA ASP A 69 -16.68 21.41 8.57
C ASP A 69 -16.61 19.89 8.41
N GLU A 70 -17.48 19.31 7.58
CA GLU A 70 -17.40 17.88 7.25
C GLU A 70 -16.12 17.56 6.46
N ILE A 71 -15.77 18.39 5.47
CA ILE A 71 -14.55 18.23 4.69
C ILE A 71 -13.32 18.27 5.61
N THR A 72 -13.28 19.19 6.55
CA THR A 72 -12.17 19.30 7.52
C THR A 72 -12.05 18.02 8.37
N ALA A 73 -13.17 17.49 8.83
CA ALA A 73 -13.16 16.22 9.57
C ALA A 73 -12.64 15.06 8.70
N LEU A 74 -12.99 15.04 7.42
CA LEU A 74 -12.51 14.01 6.48
C LEU A 74 -11.01 14.16 6.18
N LYS A 75 -10.50 15.38 6.06
CA LYS A 75 -9.05 15.63 5.94
C LYS A 75 -8.31 15.06 7.15
N ASN A 76 -8.81 15.32 8.35
CA ASN A 76 -8.21 14.82 9.58
C ASN A 76 -8.19 13.29 9.60
N GLU A 77 -9.23 12.64 9.10
CA GLU A 77 -9.30 11.19 9.03
C GLU A 77 -8.35 10.60 7.97
N ILE A 78 -8.14 11.28 6.86
CA ILE A 78 -7.12 10.85 5.86
C ILE A 78 -5.73 10.85 6.50
N GLY A 79 -5.36 11.90 7.23
CA GLY A 79 -4.09 12.00 7.92
C GLY A 79 -3.15 13.06 7.38
N GLY A 80 -2.08 13.30 8.10
CA GLY A 80 -1.08 14.31 7.79
C GLY A 80 -1.48 15.72 8.19
N MET A 81 -2.57 15.87 8.95
CA MET A 81 -3.04 17.17 9.45
C MET A 81 -2.48 17.41 10.86
N ASP A 82 -2.13 18.66 11.14
CA ASP A 82 -1.55 19.03 12.43
C ASP A 82 -2.51 18.76 13.59
N GLY A 83 -1.99 18.11 14.62
CA GLY A 83 -2.75 17.83 15.85
C GLY A 83 -3.72 16.65 15.77
N GLU A 84 -3.86 16.02 14.62
CA GLU A 84 -4.76 14.90 14.40
C GLU A 84 -4.02 13.70 13.83
N LYS A 85 -4.42 12.49 14.22
CA LYS A 85 -3.86 11.27 13.66
C LYS A 85 -4.91 10.52 12.85
N GLY A 86 -4.79 10.59 11.54
CA GLY A 86 -5.66 9.91 10.61
C GLY A 86 -5.09 8.58 10.14
N ILE A 87 -5.73 8.02 9.12
CA ILE A 87 -5.39 6.70 8.55
C ILE A 87 -3.91 6.63 8.16
N ALA A 88 -3.39 7.65 7.45
CA ALA A 88 -2.01 7.66 6.97
C ALA A 88 -0.99 7.74 8.12
N ASP A 89 -1.38 8.32 9.26
CA ASP A 89 -0.49 8.49 10.40
C ASP A 89 -0.42 7.23 11.26
N ARG A 90 -1.49 6.46 11.33
CA ARG A 90 -1.61 5.33 12.28
C ARG A 90 -1.53 3.96 11.65
N THR A 91 -1.59 3.84 10.31
CA THR A 91 -1.52 2.54 9.64
C THR A 91 -0.12 1.97 9.72
N GLN A 92 0.03 0.85 10.40
CA GLN A 92 1.31 0.22 10.68
C GLN A 92 1.25 -1.29 10.44
N PHE A 93 2.42 -1.85 10.17
CA PHE A 93 2.66 -3.28 10.19
C PHE A 93 4.00 -3.54 10.88
N ASN A 94 3.98 -4.30 11.98
CA ASN A 94 5.16 -4.54 12.82
C ASN A 94 5.90 -3.25 13.22
N GLY A 95 5.15 -2.22 13.60
CA GLY A 95 5.70 -0.93 14.03
C GLY A 95 6.21 -0.05 12.91
N LYS A 96 6.10 -0.48 11.66
CA LYS A 96 6.47 0.35 10.49
C LYS A 96 5.24 1.04 9.94
N ASN A 97 5.31 2.35 9.80
CA ASN A 97 4.26 3.13 9.16
C ASN A 97 4.24 2.84 7.66
N LEU A 98 3.04 2.60 7.11
CA LEU A 98 2.91 2.19 5.72
C LEU A 98 2.53 3.32 4.77
N LEU A 99 1.79 4.33 5.24
CA LEU A 99 1.13 5.30 4.38
C LEU A 99 1.57 6.75 4.61
N ASP A 100 2.62 6.97 5.39
CA ASP A 100 3.11 8.32 5.72
C ASP A 100 4.33 8.76 4.90
N GLY A 101 4.74 7.96 3.91
CA GLY A 101 5.87 8.26 3.05
C GLY A 101 7.20 7.72 3.56
N THR A 102 7.24 7.08 4.73
CA THR A 102 8.48 6.53 5.29
C THR A 102 8.75 5.09 4.88
N PHE A 103 7.78 4.40 4.28
CA PHE A 103 7.93 3.02 3.83
C PHE A 103 8.55 2.99 2.43
N THR A 104 9.89 3.04 2.39
CA THR A 104 10.65 3.13 1.14
C THR A 104 11.74 2.07 1.09
N ASP A 105 11.95 1.49 -0.11
CA ASP A 105 13.03 0.55 -0.40
C ASP A 105 13.09 -0.62 0.58
N GLN A 106 11.93 -1.09 1.03
CA GLN A 106 11.84 -2.25 1.90
C GLN A 106 11.90 -3.52 1.05
N THR A 107 12.63 -4.51 1.52
CA THR A 107 12.86 -5.74 0.76
C THR A 107 12.21 -6.94 1.43
N PHE A 108 11.71 -7.85 0.58
CA PHE A 108 11.29 -9.18 0.99
C PHE A 108 12.24 -10.19 0.36
N GLN A 109 12.86 -11.03 1.19
CA GLN A 109 13.71 -12.13 0.73
C GLN A 109 12.79 -13.29 0.33
N ILE A 110 12.58 -13.46 -0.97
CA ILE A 110 11.60 -14.41 -1.53
C ILE A 110 12.27 -15.62 -2.19
N GLY A 111 13.51 -15.88 -1.87
CA GLY A 111 14.25 -17.05 -2.32
C GLY A 111 15.31 -17.43 -1.30
N ALA A 112 15.89 -18.59 -1.49
CA ALA A 112 16.89 -19.14 -0.57
C ALA A 112 18.28 -18.51 -0.74
N ASN A 113 18.48 -17.73 -1.80
CA ASN A 113 19.81 -17.24 -2.19
C ASN A 113 19.84 -15.71 -2.20
N ALA A 114 21.04 -15.15 -2.14
CA ALA A 114 21.26 -13.72 -2.32
C ALA A 114 20.69 -13.27 -3.67
N THR A 115 20.29 -12.02 -3.79
CA THR A 115 19.67 -11.41 -4.99
C THR A 115 18.23 -11.82 -5.27
N GLN A 116 17.68 -12.78 -4.54
CA GLN A 116 16.28 -13.21 -4.69
C GLN A 116 15.37 -12.37 -3.78
N GLN A 117 15.25 -11.10 -4.10
CA GLN A 117 14.53 -10.11 -3.30
C GLN A 117 13.52 -9.36 -4.15
N VAL A 118 12.44 -8.91 -3.49
CA VAL A 118 11.47 -7.96 -4.03
C VAL A 118 11.51 -6.71 -3.18
N SER A 119 11.58 -5.56 -3.82
CA SER A 119 11.57 -4.26 -3.16
C SER A 119 10.19 -3.63 -3.25
N LEU A 120 9.76 -2.97 -2.18
CA LEU A 120 8.50 -2.24 -2.12
C LEU A 120 8.69 -0.88 -1.50
N SER A 121 8.16 0.13 -2.17
CA SER A 121 7.95 1.47 -1.61
C SER A 121 6.47 1.81 -1.71
N ILE A 122 5.93 2.44 -0.68
CA ILE A 122 4.56 2.94 -0.68
C ILE A 122 4.62 4.46 -0.56
N ASN A 123 4.01 5.16 -1.51
CA ASN A 123 3.97 6.60 -1.50
C ASN A 123 3.12 7.12 -0.34
N SER A 124 3.42 8.33 0.13
CA SER A 124 2.61 8.97 1.17
C SER A 124 1.17 9.17 0.69
N MET A 125 0.24 8.79 1.54
CA MET A 125 -1.21 8.96 1.30
C MET A 125 -1.81 9.96 2.28
N LYS A 126 -0.99 10.87 2.82
CA LYS A 126 -1.46 11.97 3.67
C LYS A 126 -2.20 13.02 2.86
N ALA A 127 -3.16 13.70 3.48
CA ALA A 127 -3.88 14.79 2.84
C ALA A 127 -2.97 15.90 2.31
N THR A 128 -1.79 16.05 2.90
CA THR A 128 -0.77 17.01 2.48
C THR A 128 0.06 16.56 1.29
N ASP A 129 -0.09 15.30 0.84
CA ASP A 129 0.76 14.72 -0.21
C ASP A 129 -0.02 14.19 -1.41
N ILE A 130 -1.35 14.07 -1.32
CA ILE A 130 -2.19 13.59 -2.41
C ILE A 130 -3.01 14.72 -3.00
N GLY A 131 -3.15 14.74 -4.32
CA GLY A 131 -3.88 15.81 -5.00
C GLY A 131 -3.65 15.78 -6.50
N ALA A 132 -3.53 16.98 -7.07
CA ALA A 132 -3.41 17.19 -8.50
C ALA A 132 -2.06 17.78 -8.88
N ASP A 133 -1.62 17.43 -10.09
CA ASP A 133 -0.54 18.10 -10.80
C ASP A 133 -1.19 19.14 -11.73
N THR A 134 -1.17 20.40 -11.33
CA THR A 134 -1.89 21.46 -12.04
C THR A 134 -1.10 22.06 -13.20
N ASP A 135 0.21 21.83 -13.26
CA ASP A 135 1.10 22.38 -14.29
C ASP A 135 1.69 21.30 -15.22
N SER A 136 1.27 20.06 -15.05
CA SER A 136 1.69 18.92 -15.90
C SER A 136 3.20 18.66 -15.91
N ASP A 137 3.88 18.97 -14.79
CA ASP A 137 5.32 18.69 -14.63
C ASP A 137 5.61 17.29 -14.07
N GLY A 138 4.58 16.51 -13.78
CA GLY A 138 4.68 15.16 -13.21
C GLY A 138 4.69 15.13 -11.70
N GLU A 139 4.66 16.26 -11.02
CA GLU A 139 4.66 16.37 -9.56
C GLU A 139 3.35 17.00 -9.05
N VAL A 140 2.86 16.48 -7.94
CA VAL A 140 1.66 17.03 -7.26
C VAL A 140 2.01 18.39 -6.66
N ASP A 141 1.23 19.41 -6.99
CA ASP A 141 1.43 20.77 -6.50
C ASP A 141 0.21 21.38 -5.80
N ALA A 142 -0.93 20.71 -5.84
CA ALA A 142 -2.15 21.10 -5.14
C ALA A 142 -2.73 19.91 -4.41
N THR A 143 -2.84 19.99 -3.10
CA THR A 143 -3.13 18.83 -2.24
C THR A 143 -4.44 18.98 -1.47
N VAL A 144 -4.96 17.84 -1.02
CA VAL A 144 -6.30 17.71 -0.41
C VAL A 144 -6.48 18.59 0.82
N ASP A 145 -5.40 18.85 1.57
CA ASP A 145 -5.46 19.71 2.75
C ASP A 145 -5.87 21.16 2.43
N SER A 146 -5.70 21.59 1.18
CA SER A 146 -6.05 22.95 0.73
C SER A 146 -7.53 23.12 0.36
N ILE A 147 -8.32 22.06 0.29
CA ILE A 147 -9.72 22.14 -0.14
C ILE A 147 -10.53 22.98 0.87
N ASP A 148 -11.16 24.05 0.36
CA ASP A 148 -11.99 24.94 1.13
C ASP A 148 -13.12 25.48 0.24
N VAL A 149 -14.32 24.91 0.43
CA VAL A 149 -15.49 25.25 -0.37
C VAL A 149 -16.08 26.62 -0.03
N THR A 150 -15.60 27.26 1.04
CA THR A 150 -15.98 28.64 1.37
C THR A 150 -15.15 29.68 0.59
N LYS A 151 -14.16 29.21 -0.17
CA LYS A 151 -13.18 30.07 -0.86
C LYS A 151 -13.07 29.78 -2.34
N PHE A 152 -14.20 29.58 -3.03
CA PHE A 152 -14.20 29.37 -4.48
C PHE A 152 -13.76 30.63 -5.26
N ALA A 153 -13.74 31.79 -4.61
CA ALA A 153 -13.18 33.00 -5.21
C ALA A 153 -11.64 32.95 -5.32
N ASP A 154 -10.98 32.24 -4.41
CA ASP A 154 -9.52 32.10 -4.39
C ASP A 154 -9.07 30.86 -5.20
N THR A 155 -9.66 29.71 -4.91
CA THR A 155 -9.45 28.47 -5.65
C THR A 155 -10.80 28.01 -6.18
N THR A 156 -10.93 27.98 -7.49
CA THR A 156 -12.23 27.74 -8.15
C THR A 156 -12.77 26.35 -7.84
N PHE A 157 -14.08 26.19 -8.02
CA PHE A 157 -14.74 24.88 -7.93
C PHE A 157 -14.02 23.83 -8.80
N ASP A 158 -13.71 24.18 -10.05
CA ASP A 158 -13.08 23.25 -10.98
C ASP A 158 -11.70 22.81 -10.49
N ASP A 159 -10.91 23.73 -9.96
CA ASP A 159 -9.58 23.44 -9.43
C ASP A 159 -9.66 22.57 -8.17
N GLN A 160 -10.60 22.86 -7.27
CA GLN A 160 -10.78 22.04 -6.06
C GLN A 160 -11.28 20.63 -6.40
N LEU A 161 -12.20 20.52 -7.35
CA LEU A 161 -12.67 19.22 -7.81
C LEU A 161 -11.52 18.41 -8.45
N ALA A 162 -10.65 19.07 -9.23
CA ALA A 162 -9.48 18.43 -9.83
C ALA A 162 -8.51 17.90 -8.76
N ILE A 163 -8.35 18.60 -7.65
CA ILE A 163 -7.53 18.13 -6.52
C ILE A 163 -8.07 16.81 -5.97
N VAL A 164 -9.37 16.74 -5.71
CA VAL A 164 -10.00 15.52 -5.19
C VAL A 164 -9.88 14.38 -6.19
N ASP A 165 -10.16 14.63 -7.47
CA ASP A 165 -10.06 13.64 -8.52
C ASP A 165 -8.62 13.13 -8.68
N GLY A 166 -7.65 14.03 -8.61
CA GLY A 166 -6.23 13.67 -8.62
C GLY A 166 -5.84 12.78 -7.44
N ALA A 167 -6.32 13.11 -6.24
CA ALA A 167 -6.09 12.29 -5.06
C ALA A 167 -6.71 10.89 -5.20
N ILE A 168 -7.94 10.80 -5.71
CA ILE A 168 -8.60 9.51 -5.99
C ILE A 168 -7.76 8.67 -6.95
N ASN A 169 -7.23 9.29 -8.01
CA ASN A 169 -6.38 8.60 -8.97
C ASN A 169 -5.08 8.11 -8.35
N MET A 170 -4.47 8.90 -7.47
CA MET A 170 -3.25 8.49 -6.75
C MET A 170 -3.50 7.29 -5.84
N VAL A 171 -4.59 7.29 -5.09
CA VAL A 171 -4.96 6.15 -4.23
C VAL A 171 -5.23 4.91 -5.07
N SER A 172 -5.95 5.05 -6.17
CA SER A 172 -6.24 3.94 -7.09
C SER A 172 -4.95 3.36 -7.69
N ALA A 173 -4.00 4.20 -8.06
CA ALA A 173 -2.71 3.77 -8.60
C ALA A 173 -1.89 2.99 -7.54
N GLU A 174 -1.86 3.47 -6.31
CA GLU A 174 -1.18 2.75 -5.21
C GLU A 174 -1.83 1.39 -4.94
N ARG A 175 -3.15 1.33 -4.91
CA ARG A 175 -3.87 0.07 -4.72
C ARG A 175 -3.58 -0.92 -5.85
N SER A 176 -3.55 -0.46 -7.10
CA SER A 176 -3.20 -1.31 -8.25
C SER A 176 -1.78 -1.84 -8.15
N LYS A 177 -0.83 -1.00 -7.77
CA LYS A 177 0.56 -1.39 -7.55
C LYS A 177 0.68 -2.48 -6.49
N LEU A 178 0.00 -2.29 -5.36
CA LEU A 178 0.00 -3.25 -4.25
C LEU A 178 -0.68 -4.56 -4.65
N GLY A 179 -1.80 -4.49 -5.37
CA GLY A 179 -2.50 -5.67 -5.87
C GLY A 179 -1.64 -6.49 -6.84
N ALA A 180 -0.92 -5.83 -7.73
CA ALA A 180 0.01 -6.51 -8.65
C ALA A 180 1.14 -7.22 -7.89
N LEU A 181 1.70 -6.56 -6.86
CA LEU A 181 2.74 -7.17 -6.04
C LEU A 181 2.18 -8.33 -5.22
N GLN A 182 0.97 -8.21 -4.68
CA GLN A 182 0.31 -9.30 -3.96
C GLN A 182 0.17 -10.53 -4.86
N ASN A 183 -0.31 -10.36 -6.09
CA ASN A 183 -0.41 -11.46 -7.05
C ASN A 183 0.95 -12.12 -7.33
N ARG A 184 1.98 -11.30 -7.49
CA ARG A 184 3.34 -11.81 -7.70
C ARG A 184 3.80 -12.64 -6.50
N LEU A 185 3.56 -12.17 -5.28
CA LEU A 185 3.94 -12.90 -4.07
C LEU A 185 3.16 -14.19 -3.91
N GLU A 186 1.88 -14.21 -4.28
CA GLU A 186 1.08 -15.45 -4.27
C GLU A 186 1.64 -16.50 -5.23
N HIS A 187 2.02 -16.10 -6.44
CA HIS A 187 2.70 -16.99 -7.38
C HIS A 187 4.06 -17.46 -6.84
N THR A 188 4.80 -16.57 -6.21
CA THR A 188 6.09 -16.89 -5.57
C THR A 188 5.90 -17.95 -4.48
N ILE A 189 4.87 -17.81 -3.62
CA ILE A 189 4.57 -18.80 -2.58
C ILE A 189 4.31 -20.17 -3.18
N ASN A 190 3.52 -20.24 -4.26
CA ASN A 190 3.23 -21.50 -4.93
C ASN A 190 4.49 -22.14 -5.51
N ASN A 191 5.37 -21.35 -6.14
CA ASN A 191 6.63 -21.82 -6.69
C ASN A 191 7.60 -22.30 -5.61
N LEU A 192 7.69 -21.55 -4.51
CA LEU A 192 8.56 -21.92 -3.37
C LEU A 192 8.05 -23.20 -2.72
N GLY A 193 6.75 -23.36 -2.56
CA GLY A 193 6.14 -24.56 -2.00
C GLY A 193 6.43 -25.79 -2.87
N ALA A 194 6.27 -25.69 -4.18
CA ALA A 194 6.58 -26.76 -5.11
C ALA A 194 8.09 -27.12 -5.09
N SER A 195 8.97 -26.11 -5.08
CA SER A 195 10.42 -26.31 -5.01
C SER A 195 10.82 -27.00 -3.70
N SER A 196 10.24 -26.58 -2.57
CA SER A 196 10.49 -27.19 -1.27
C SER A 196 10.04 -28.65 -1.24
N GLN A 197 8.87 -28.98 -1.79
CA GLN A 197 8.39 -30.35 -1.87
C GLN A 197 9.26 -31.20 -2.76
N ASN A 198 9.70 -30.70 -3.91
CA ASN A 198 10.57 -31.42 -4.83
C ASN A 198 11.93 -31.70 -4.20
N LEU A 199 12.50 -30.71 -3.51
CA LEU A 199 13.77 -30.89 -2.80
C LEU A 199 13.63 -31.85 -1.62
N THR A 200 12.55 -31.82 -0.90
CA THR A 200 12.26 -32.72 0.20
C THR A 200 12.22 -34.17 -0.31
N ALA A 201 11.52 -34.41 -1.41
CA ALA A 201 11.47 -35.73 -2.02
C ALA A 201 12.85 -36.21 -2.51
N ALA A 202 13.63 -35.34 -3.14
CA ALA A 202 14.97 -35.66 -3.62
C ALA A 202 15.92 -35.90 -2.44
N GLU A 203 15.87 -35.10 -1.39
CA GLU A 203 16.68 -35.29 -0.18
C GLU A 203 16.36 -36.61 0.49
N SER A 204 15.09 -36.96 0.62
CA SER A 204 14.65 -38.24 1.20
C SER A 204 15.21 -39.43 0.41
N ARG A 205 15.19 -39.37 -0.93
CA ARG A 205 15.74 -40.43 -1.76
C ARG A 205 17.25 -40.59 -1.56
N ILE A 206 17.98 -39.50 -1.47
CA ILE A 206 19.45 -39.52 -1.25
C ILE A 206 19.74 -40.08 0.15
N ARG A 207 19.07 -39.60 1.17
CA ARG A 207 19.24 -40.06 2.55
C ARG A 207 18.88 -41.53 2.69
N ASP A 208 17.81 -42.00 2.07
CA ASP A 208 17.36 -43.38 2.15
C ASP A 208 18.36 -44.32 1.44
N VAL A 209 18.93 -43.89 0.31
CA VAL A 209 19.97 -44.65 -0.39
C VAL A 209 21.22 -44.76 0.48
N ASP A 210 21.68 -43.66 1.09
CA ASP A 210 22.88 -43.69 1.96
C ASP A 210 22.60 -44.57 3.18
N TYR A 211 21.41 -44.53 3.77
CA TYR A 211 21.03 -45.37 4.88
C TYR A 211 21.05 -46.87 4.50
N ALA A 212 20.50 -47.21 3.33
CA ALA A 212 20.45 -48.57 2.83
C ALA A 212 21.88 -49.11 2.56
N LEU A 213 22.78 -48.26 2.04
CA LEU A 213 24.20 -48.66 1.81
C LEU A 213 24.96 -48.85 3.12
N ALA A 214 24.62 -48.11 4.17
CA ALA A 214 25.24 -48.23 5.48
C ALA A 214 24.79 -49.49 6.24
N ALA A 215 23.63 -50.00 5.92
CA ALA A 215 23.09 -51.22 6.52
C ALA A 215 23.69 -52.46 5.85
#